data_361552fdb0e69cb7d66b7d3256853394
#
_entry.id   361552fdb0e69cb7d66b7d3256853394
#
_cell.length_a   1.000
_cell.length_b   1.000
_cell.length_c   1.000
_cell.angle_alpha   90.00
_cell.angle_beta   90.00
_cell.angle_gamma   90.00
#
_symmetry.space_group_name_H-M   'P 1'
#
loop_
_entity.id
_entity.type
_entity.pdbx_description
1 polymer ?
#
loop_
_entity_poly.entity_id
_entity_poly.type
_entity_poly.pdbx_seq_one_letter_code
_entity_poly.pdbx_strand_id
1 'polypeptide(L)'
;MEINMGPQHPSTHGVLRVLLRADGEVVTGAQPHLGYLHRCAEKIGESVDFLQYLPYTDRYDYLAAMNNNLGYSMAVEKVMGCEVPERAQWIRTLFAELNRIGSHLISFGTYGLDIGAFTPFFYAFREREWIMALFEKVCGARLTYSYIRIGGV
;
A
#
# COMPACT_ATOMS: atom_id res chain seq x y z
N MET A 1 -21.70 16.26 21.33
CA MET A 1 -21.60 16.81 19.95
C MET A 1 -21.19 15.71 19.01
N GLU A 2 -21.70 15.64 17.76
CA GLU A 2 -21.23 14.70 16.73
C GLU A 2 -20.44 15.45 15.67
N ILE A 3 -19.27 14.94 15.33
CA ILE A 3 -18.33 15.55 14.38
C ILE A 3 -17.98 14.49 13.32
N ASN A 4 -18.12 14.86 12.04
CA ASN A 4 -17.61 14.03 10.94
C ASN A 4 -16.14 14.38 10.67
N MET A 5 -15.26 13.42 10.91
CA MET A 5 -13.86 13.49 10.50
C MET A 5 -13.70 12.69 9.20
N GLY A 6 -13.49 13.37 8.10
CA GLY A 6 -13.49 12.80 6.76
C GLY A 6 -14.89 12.75 6.10
N PRO A 7 -14.96 12.23 4.84
CA PRO A 7 -13.86 11.60 4.08
C PRO A 7 -12.75 12.56 3.65
N GLN A 8 -13.03 13.85 3.46
CA GLN A 8 -12.00 14.86 3.17
C GLN A 8 -11.51 15.51 4.47
N HIS A 9 -10.41 15.00 4.98
CA HIS A 9 -9.75 15.53 6.18
C HIS A 9 -8.26 15.16 6.15
N PRO A 10 -7.33 16.05 6.51
CA PRO A 10 -5.88 15.73 6.48
C PRO A 10 -5.51 14.49 7.29
N SER A 11 -6.08 14.32 8.48
CA SER A 11 -5.79 13.20 9.37
C SER A 11 -6.45 11.88 8.98
N THR A 12 -7.25 11.83 7.91
CA THR A 12 -7.86 10.58 7.42
C THR A 12 -7.11 9.99 6.22
N HIS A 13 -6.00 10.59 5.82
CA HIS A 13 -5.07 10.12 4.78
C HIS A 13 -5.78 9.67 3.48
N GLY A 14 -6.81 10.39 3.07
CA GLY A 14 -7.58 10.09 1.87
C GLY A 14 -9.07 10.18 2.10
N VAL A 15 -9.76 9.04 2.21
CA VAL A 15 -11.23 9.00 2.21
C VAL A 15 -11.84 8.21 3.38
N LEU A 16 -11.12 7.99 4.44
CA LEU A 16 -11.68 7.39 5.65
C LEU A 16 -12.63 8.41 6.33
N ARG A 17 -13.85 7.97 6.62
CA ARG A 17 -14.80 8.74 7.42
C ARG A 17 -14.92 8.12 8.81
N VAL A 18 -14.75 8.96 9.83
CA VAL A 18 -15.02 8.58 11.21
C VAL A 18 -16.04 9.56 11.81
N LEU A 19 -17.15 9.02 12.30
CA LEU A 19 -18.10 9.81 13.08
C LEU A 19 -17.66 9.78 14.54
N LEU A 20 -17.23 10.94 15.04
CA LEU A 20 -16.80 11.13 16.43
C LEU A 20 -17.95 11.67 17.26
N ARG A 21 -18.12 11.13 18.47
CA ARG A 21 -18.94 11.73 19.52
C ARG A 21 -18.02 12.34 20.55
N ALA A 22 -18.22 13.62 20.84
CA ALA A 22 -17.39 14.35 21.76
C ALA A 22 -18.24 15.08 22.83
N ASP A 23 -17.70 15.13 24.04
CA ASP A 23 -18.17 15.98 25.12
C ASP A 23 -17.07 16.99 25.45
N GLY A 24 -17.25 18.23 24.93
CA GLY A 24 -16.16 19.17 24.87
C GLY A 24 -15.00 18.68 23.99
N GLU A 25 -13.81 18.56 24.56
CA GLU A 25 -12.61 18.06 23.89
C GLU A 25 -12.39 16.53 24.08
N VAL A 26 -13.24 15.88 24.86
CA VAL A 26 -13.11 14.45 25.17
C VAL A 26 -13.92 13.63 24.16
N VAL A 27 -13.25 12.72 23.45
CA VAL A 27 -13.91 11.78 22.55
C VAL A 27 -14.56 10.68 23.38
N THR A 28 -15.90 10.60 23.31
CA THR A 28 -16.71 9.60 24.02
C THR A 28 -17.08 8.39 23.17
N GLY A 29 -16.91 8.50 21.85
CA GLY A 29 -17.16 7.39 20.91
C GLY A 29 -16.64 7.71 19.52
N ALA A 30 -16.27 6.67 18.78
CA ALA A 30 -15.83 6.75 17.41
C ALA A 30 -16.47 5.62 16.59
N GLN A 31 -17.07 5.94 15.45
CA GLN A 31 -17.66 4.99 14.52
C GLN A 31 -17.04 5.15 13.14
N PRO A 32 -16.18 4.21 12.70
CA PRO A 32 -15.62 4.24 11.35
C PRO A 32 -16.68 3.85 10.31
N HIS A 33 -16.68 4.54 9.18
CA HIS A 33 -17.48 4.25 8.00
C HIS A 33 -16.57 3.86 6.85
N LEU A 34 -16.52 2.57 6.54
CA LEU A 34 -15.70 2.00 5.47
C LEU A 34 -16.48 1.99 4.15
N GLY A 35 -15.75 1.85 3.04
CA GLY A 35 -16.35 1.68 1.72
C GLY A 35 -16.03 2.80 0.71
N TYR A 36 -15.53 3.94 1.11
CA TYR A 36 -15.20 5.04 0.20
C TYR A 36 -14.10 4.70 -0.84
N LEU A 37 -13.24 3.74 -0.53
CA LEU A 37 -12.24 3.18 -1.46
C LEU A 37 -12.62 1.80 -2.00
N HIS A 38 -13.86 1.36 -1.85
CA HIS A 38 -14.30 0.10 -2.41
C HIS A 38 -14.40 0.21 -3.93
N ARG A 39 -13.55 -0.55 -4.64
CA ARG A 39 -13.43 -0.52 -6.11
C ARG A 39 -13.80 -1.83 -6.77
N CYS A 40 -14.60 -2.66 -6.09
CA CYS A 40 -15.09 -3.94 -6.60
C CYS A 40 -13.98 -4.90 -7.04
N ALA A 41 -12.85 -4.94 -6.31
CA ALA A 41 -11.69 -5.73 -6.68
C ALA A 41 -12.02 -7.22 -6.83
N GLU A 42 -12.80 -7.77 -5.90
CA GLU A 42 -13.23 -9.18 -5.93
C GLU A 42 -14.10 -9.47 -7.17
N LYS A 43 -14.99 -8.55 -7.53
CA LYS A 43 -15.86 -8.72 -8.71
C LYS A 43 -15.08 -8.59 -10.02
N ILE A 44 -14.08 -7.76 -10.06
CA ILE A 44 -13.14 -7.69 -11.18
C ILE A 44 -12.38 -9.02 -11.30
N GLY A 45 -11.92 -9.58 -10.16
CA GLY A 45 -11.22 -10.86 -10.12
C GLY A 45 -12.02 -12.04 -10.69
N GLU A 46 -13.37 -12.01 -10.57
CA GLU A 46 -14.23 -13.00 -11.20
C GLU A 46 -14.33 -12.86 -12.73
N SER A 47 -14.02 -11.70 -13.28
CA SER A 47 -14.21 -11.36 -14.70
C SER A 47 -12.93 -11.41 -15.53
N VAL A 48 -11.76 -11.57 -14.90
CA VAL A 48 -10.45 -11.63 -15.55
C VAL A 48 -9.71 -12.90 -15.16
N ASP A 49 -8.71 -13.29 -15.94
CA ASP A 49 -7.84 -14.41 -15.58
C ASP A 49 -6.78 -14.01 -14.52
N PHE A 50 -6.12 -15.02 -13.94
CA PHE A 50 -5.15 -14.80 -12.87
C PHE A 50 -3.91 -13.99 -13.29
N LEU A 51 -3.54 -13.99 -14.57
CA LEU A 51 -2.45 -13.15 -15.09
C LEU A 51 -2.90 -11.70 -15.25
N GLN A 52 -4.12 -11.51 -15.76
CA GLN A 52 -4.72 -10.18 -15.93
C GLN A 52 -5.03 -9.51 -14.59
N TYR A 53 -5.27 -10.30 -13.54
CA TYR A 53 -5.55 -9.77 -12.21
C TYR A 53 -4.31 -9.24 -11.48
N LEU A 54 -3.12 -9.72 -11.81
CA LEU A 54 -1.89 -9.32 -11.14
C LEU A 54 -1.70 -7.78 -11.04
N PRO A 55 -1.89 -6.98 -12.10
CA PRO A 55 -1.75 -5.52 -11.99
C PRO A 55 -2.75 -4.86 -11.04
N TYR A 56 -3.89 -5.47 -10.77
CA TYR A 56 -4.85 -4.92 -9.82
C TYR A 56 -4.34 -5.02 -8.37
N THR A 57 -3.52 -6.02 -8.08
CA THR A 57 -2.96 -6.21 -6.73
C THR A 57 -2.02 -5.07 -6.32
N ASP A 58 -1.32 -4.43 -7.28
CA ASP A 58 -0.52 -3.22 -7.02
C ASP A 58 -1.33 -2.10 -6.36
N ARG A 59 -2.62 -2.02 -6.67
CA ARG A 59 -3.50 -0.93 -6.25
C ARG A 59 -4.25 -1.20 -4.95
N TYR A 60 -4.04 -2.33 -4.29
CA TYR A 60 -4.64 -2.61 -2.98
C TYR A 60 -4.03 -1.71 -1.92
N ASP A 61 -2.74 -1.84 -1.73
CA ASP A 61 -1.91 -0.91 -0.99
C ASP A 61 -0.81 -0.39 -1.93
N TYR A 62 -1.08 0.73 -2.58
CA TYR A 62 -0.16 1.29 -3.58
C TYR A 62 1.17 1.77 -2.98
N LEU A 63 1.29 1.90 -1.66
CA LEU A 63 2.56 2.19 -0.99
C LEU A 63 3.44 0.94 -0.83
N ALA A 64 2.82 -0.25 -0.77
CA ALA A 64 3.48 -1.54 -0.65
C ALA A 64 3.15 -2.48 -1.83
N ALA A 65 3.09 -1.94 -3.05
CA ALA A 65 2.64 -2.64 -4.24
C ALA A 65 3.41 -3.93 -4.54
N MET A 66 4.74 -3.94 -4.35
CA MET A 66 5.54 -5.16 -4.55
C MET A 66 5.21 -6.26 -3.55
N ASN A 67 4.87 -5.90 -2.32
CA ASN A 67 4.43 -6.88 -1.31
C ASN A 67 3.08 -7.51 -1.67
N ASN A 68 2.17 -6.72 -2.24
CA ASN A 68 0.88 -7.22 -2.72
C ASN A 68 1.06 -8.17 -3.92
N ASN A 69 1.90 -7.79 -4.89
CA ASN A 69 2.24 -8.68 -6.01
C ASN A 69 2.88 -9.99 -5.51
N LEU A 70 3.79 -9.90 -4.54
CA LEU A 70 4.44 -11.07 -3.96
C LEU A 70 3.43 -12.01 -3.32
N GLY A 71 2.55 -11.48 -2.47
CA GLY A 71 1.53 -12.28 -1.80
C GLY A 71 0.61 -12.99 -2.78
N TYR A 72 0.14 -12.28 -3.81
CA TYR A 72 -0.71 -12.85 -4.85
C TYR A 72 0.04 -13.90 -5.68
N SER A 73 1.25 -13.59 -6.16
CA SER A 73 2.06 -14.53 -6.95
C SER A 73 2.35 -15.82 -6.20
N MET A 74 2.74 -15.72 -4.92
CA MET A 74 2.97 -16.90 -4.07
C MET A 74 1.70 -17.74 -3.87
N ALA A 75 0.54 -17.11 -3.73
CA ALA A 75 -0.73 -17.84 -3.60
C ALA A 75 -1.06 -18.62 -4.88
N VAL A 76 -0.92 -18.01 -6.04
CA VAL A 76 -1.16 -18.65 -7.34
C VAL A 76 -0.14 -19.78 -7.60
N GLU A 77 1.15 -19.52 -7.35
CA GLU A 77 2.22 -20.50 -7.49
C GLU A 77 1.97 -21.73 -6.64
N LYS A 78 1.51 -21.55 -5.41
CA LYS A 78 1.17 -22.65 -4.51
C LYS A 78 0.01 -23.49 -5.04
N VAL A 79 -1.00 -22.86 -5.62
CA VAL A 79 -2.14 -23.56 -6.24
C VAL A 79 -1.72 -24.33 -7.51
N MET A 80 -0.83 -23.71 -8.31
CA MET A 80 -0.33 -24.31 -9.56
C MET A 80 0.76 -25.36 -9.33
N GLY A 81 1.37 -25.42 -8.15
CA GLY A 81 2.55 -26.26 -7.88
C GLY A 81 3.79 -25.79 -8.65
N CYS A 82 3.88 -24.49 -8.97
CA CYS A 82 4.99 -23.92 -9.74
C CYS A 82 6.19 -23.64 -8.83
N GLU A 83 7.37 -24.12 -9.23
CA GLU A 83 8.62 -23.80 -8.56
C GLU A 83 9.22 -22.51 -9.11
N VAL A 84 9.65 -21.65 -8.20
CA VAL A 84 10.29 -20.38 -8.54
C VAL A 84 11.81 -20.52 -8.43
N PRO A 85 12.59 -20.10 -9.45
CA PRO A 85 14.06 -20.16 -9.39
C PRO A 85 14.62 -19.41 -8.16
N GLU A 86 15.66 -19.95 -7.54
CA GLU A 86 16.27 -19.39 -6.32
C GLU A 86 16.68 -17.93 -6.51
N ARG A 87 17.27 -17.58 -7.65
CA ARG A 87 17.62 -16.19 -7.96
C ARG A 87 16.42 -15.25 -7.93
N ALA A 88 15.28 -15.68 -8.45
CA ALA A 88 14.05 -14.87 -8.43
C ALA A 88 13.52 -14.70 -7.00
N GLN A 89 13.64 -15.74 -6.15
CA GLN A 89 13.24 -15.63 -4.74
C GLN A 89 14.08 -14.59 -3.99
N TRP A 90 15.40 -14.56 -4.19
CA TRP A 90 16.28 -13.54 -3.62
C TRP A 90 15.94 -12.13 -4.10
N ILE A 91 15.69 -11.95 -5.39
CA ILE A 91 15.29 -10.66 -5.95
C ILE A 91 13.94 -10.22 -5.36
N ARG A 92 12.95 -11.10 -5.31
CA ARG A 92 11.64 -10.80 -4.71
C ARG A 92 11.78 -10.34 -3.26
N THR A 93 12.55 -11.06 -2.46
CA THR A 93 12.78 -10.69 -1.04
C THR A 93 13.44 -9.32 -0.94
N LEU A 94 14.49 -9.06 -1.71
CA LEU A 94 15.19 -7.78 -1.70
C LEU A 94 14.24 -6.62 -2.03
N PHE A 95 13.50 -6.72 -3.13
CA PHE A 95 12.63 -5.63 -3.58
C PHE A 95 11.37 -5.49 -2.72
N ALA A 96 10.84 -6.57 -2.17
CA ALA A 96 9.74 -6.52 -1.21
C ALA A 96 10.16 -5.79 0.09
N GLU A 97 11.36 -6.07 0.60
CA GLU A 97 11.86 -5.40 1.81
C GLU A 97 12.21 -3.92 1.55
N LEU A 98 12.79 -3.59 0.41
CA LEU A 98 12.98 -2.19 0.02
C LEU A 98 11.64 -1.44 -0.12
N ASN A 99 10.63 -2.09 -0.68
CA ASN A 99 9.29 -1.52 -0.78
C ASN A 99 8.64 -1.34 0.60
N ARG A 100 8.86 -2.29 1.51
CA ARG A 100 8.44 -2.18 2.91
C ARG A 100 9.08 -0.97 3.59
N ILE A 101 10.39 -0.77 3.42
CA ILE A 101 11.10 0.41 3.96
C ILE A 101 10.49 1.69 3.38
N GLY A 102 10.27 1.75 2.07
CA GLY A 102 9.63 2.90 1.41
C GLY A 102 8.22 3.21 1.95
N SER A 103 7.44 2.19 2.25
CA SER A 103 6.11 2.31 2.86
C SER A 103 6.19 2.81 4.31
N HIS A 104 7.12 2.27 5.10
CA HIS A 104 7.32 2.70 6.49
C HIS A 104 7.82 4.15 6.59
N LEU A 105 8.64 4.61 5.63
CA LEU A 105 9.06 6.02 5.58
C LEU A 105 7.86 6.96 5.39
N ILE A 106 6.89 6.60 4.57
CA ILE A 106 5.63 7.37 4.44
C ILE A 106 4.85 7.33 5.74
N SER A 107 4.64 6.15 6.31
CA SER A 107 3.89 5.98 7.55
C SER A 107 4.49 6.82 8.68
N PHE A 108 5.81 6.76 8.85
CA PHE A 108 6.53 7.57 9.84
C PHE A 108 6.41 9.06 9.57
N GLY A 109 6.59 9.49 8.31
CA GLY A 109 6.52 10.89 7.92
C GLY A 109 5.13 11.48 8.13
N THR A 110 4.08 10.78 7.70
CA THR A 110 2.68 11.23 7.85
C THR A 110 2.21 11.21 9.30
N TYR A 111 2.64 10.23 10.09
CA TYR A 111 2.39 10.23 11.53
C TYR A 111 3.03 11.47 12.20
N GLY A 112 4.25 11.83 11.78
CA GLY A 112 4.88 13.08 12.24
C GLY A 112 4.02 14.32 11.93
N LEU A 113 3.45 14.41 10.73
CA LEU A 113 2.54 15.51 10.35
C LEU A 113 1.30 15.55 11.24
N ASP A 114 0.70 14.41 11.55
CA ASP A 114 -0.51 14.32 12.38
C ASP A 114 -0.30 14.86 13.79
N ILE A 115 0.90 14.69 14.36
CA ILE A 115 1.28 15.23 15.68
C ILE A 115 1.94 16.62 15.60
N GLY A 116 1.96 17.25 14.42
CA GLY A 116 2.49 18.60 14.22
C GLY A 116 4.00 18.68 13.95
N ALA A 117 4.69 17.55 13.78
CA ALA A 117 6.13 17.51 13.48
C ALA A 117 6.35 17.39 11.95
N PHE A 118 6.56 18.53 11.28
CA PHE A 118 6.68 18.56 9.80
C PHE A 118 8.06 18.09 9.30
N THR A 119 9.12 18.36 10.01
CA THR A 119 10.50 18.08 9.56
C THR A 119 10.77 16.60 9.28
N PRO A 120 10.32 15.63 10.09
CA PRO A 120 10.51 14.20 9.81
C PRO A 120 9.93 13.76 8.47
N PHE A 121 8.81 14.35 8.03
CA PHE A 121 8.21 14.08 6.73
C PHE A 121 9.17 14.37 5.58
N PHE A 122 9.83 15.52 5.57
CA PHE A 122 10.76 15.90 4.51
C PHE A 122 11.98 14.98 4.47
N TYR A 123 12.53 14.59 5.63
CA TYR A 123 13.63 13.64 5.69
C TYR A 123 13.22 12.26 5.21
N ALA A 124 12.07 11.76 5.63
CA ALA A 124 11.55 10.47 5.20
C ALA A 124 11.34 10.41 3.67
N PHE A 125 10.79 11.48 3.10
CA PHE A 125 10.58 11.56 1.65
C PHE A 125 11.88 11.71 0.86
N ARG A 126 12.88 12.39 1.39
CA ARG A 126 14.22 12.45 0.78
C ARG A 126 14.84 11.05 0.66
N GLU A 127 14.82 10.27 1.72
CA GLU A 127 15.37 8.91 1.69
C GLU A 127 14.52 7.98 0.81
N ARG A 128 13.21 8.12 0.85
CA ARG A 128 12.30 7.37 -0.01
C ARG A 128 12.57 7.63 -1.49
N GLU A 129 12.97 8.81 -1.88
CA GLU A 129 13.25 9.18 -3.27
C GLU A 129 14.35 8.31 -3.88
N TRP A 130 15.38 7.94 -3.10
CA TRP A 130 16.42 7.02 -3.56
C TRP A 130 15.87 5.62 -3.88
N ILE A 131 14.94 5.13 -3.06
CA ILE A 131 14.27 3.84 -3.30
C ILE A 131 13.42 3.93 -4.56
N MET A 132 12.67 5.02 -4.75
CA MET A 132 11.84 5.21 -5.95
C MET A 132 12.69 5.31 -7.23
N ALA A 133 13.82 5.99 -7.18
CA ALA A 133 14.75 6.06 -8.31
C ALA A 133 15.36 4.69 -8.66
N LEU A 134 15.61 3.84 -7.65
CA LEU A 134 16.05 2.47 -7.88
C LEU A 134 14.95 1.64 -8.54
N PHE A 135 13.71 1.75 -8.07
CA PHE A 135 12.56 1.03 -8.65
C PHE A 135 12.33 1.45 -10.10
N GLU A 136 12.40 2.74 -10.40
CA GLU A 136 12.28 3.24 -11.77
C GLU A 136 13.35 2.63 -12.69
N LYS A 137 14.59 2.48 -12.23
CA LYS A 137 15.66 1.85 -13.00
C LYS A 137 15.44 0.36 -13.26
N VAL A 138 14.80 -0.34 -12.32
CA VAL A 138 14.66 -1.80 -12.37
C VAL A 138 13.37 -2.22 -13.06
N CYS A 139 12.26 -1.57 -12.76
CA CYS A 139 10.94 -1.96 -13.26
C CYS A 139 10.25 -0.89 -14.12
N GLY A 140 10.90 0.26 -14.36
CA GLY A 140 10.37 1.32 -15.21
C GLY A 140 9.27 2.16 -14.57
N ALA A 141 8.94 1.94 -13.30
CA ALA A 141 7.87 2.64 -12.61
C ALA A 141 8.29 3.05 -11.19
N ARG A 142 7.76 4.18 -10.74
CA ARG A 142 7.97 4.71 -9.38
C ARG A 142 6.87 4.30 -8.41
N LEU A 143 5.75 3.84 -8.94
CA LEU A 143 4.58 3.38 -8.20
C LEU A 143 3.83 2.35 -9.04
N THR A 144 3.13 1.39 -8.42
CA THR A 144 2.39 0.33 -9.13
C THR A 144 3.27 -0.41 -10.15
N TYR A 145 4.27 -1.09 -9.64
CA TYR A 145 5.42 -1.60 -10.38
C TYR A 145 5.12 -2.80 -11.29
N SER A 146 4.16 -3.65 -10.92
CA SER A 146 3.86 -4.94 -11.59
C SER A 146 5.13 -5.75 -11.91
N TYR A 147 6.08 -5.75 -10.96
CA TYR A 147 7.43 -6.30 -11.14
C TYR A 147 7.52 -7.76 -10.75
N ILE A 148 6.97 -8.13 -9.59
CA ILE A 148 6.93 -9.51 -9.13
C ILE A 148 5.80 -10.22 -9.88
N ARG A 149 6.16 -11.28 -10.61
CA ARG A 149 5.26 -12.03 -11.48
C ARG A 149 5.17 -13.49 -11.03
N ILE A 150 4.14 -14.19 -11.46
CA ILE A 150 3.98 -15.63 -11.22
C ILE A 150 5.13 -16.38 -11.93
N GLY A 151 5.87 -17.18 -11.17
CA GLY A 151 7.04 -17.92 -11.64
C GLY A 151 8.35 -17.14 -11.64
N GLY A 152 8.37 -15.85 -11.26
CA GLY A 152 9.60 -15.05 -11.26
C GLY A 152 9.43 -13.57 -10.98
N VAL A 153 10.22 -12.74 -11.63
CA VAL A 153 10.24 -11.28 -11.59
C VAL A 153 10.29 -10.72 -13.01
#